data_dc8e0d2acbd7617f15486a73b664d18d
#
_entry.id   dc8e0d2acbd7617f15486a73b664d18d
#
_cell.length_a   1.000
_cell.length_b   1.000
_cell.length_c   1.000
_cell.angle_alpha   90.00
_cell.angle_beta   90.00
_cell.angle_gamma   90.00
#
_symmetry.space_group_name_H-M   'P 1'
#
loop_
_entity.id
_entity.type
_entity.pdbx_description
1 polymer ?
#
loop_
_entity_poly.entity_id
_entity_poly.type
_entity_poly.pdbx_seq_one_letter_code
_entity_poly.pdbx_strand_id
1 'polypeptide(L)'
;KKQFENFLKEEVAQKSNGVTDRAFLIFVDDLDRLEPRLAVTLLEALKNLFDIEKCIFVLAIDYDVVTFGVEQKYGSKNMANRNIGQDFFDKLIQVPYRIPMSEYDIQGMVMDRLKKIEYFERTYDYEKYEGRIIEIFQLATNKNPRAIKRLLNMLHLMTAMNLGEEKRHAELRMMELLLMALQLSCPSVYSLLSKNNNLDTWKINLVLENRDTAI
;
A
#
# COMPACT_ATOMS: atom_id res chain seq x y z
N LYS A 1 -11.12 12.52 28.52
CA LYS A 1 -11.80 11.26 28.75
C LYS A 1 -13.27 11.50 29.08
N LYS A 2 -13.66 12.15 30.20
CA LYS A 2 -15.07 12.38 30.60
C LYS A 2 -15.92 13.05 29.51
N GLN A 3 -15.41 14.06 28.81
CA GLN A 3 -16.15 14.73 27.72
C GLN A 3 -16.44 13.76 26.56
N PHE A 4 -15.48 12.93 26.19
CA PHE A 4 -15.66 11.93 25.15
C PHE A 4 -16.63 10.82 25.56
N GLU A 5 -16.54 10.36 26.81
CA GLU A 5 -17.52 9.40 27.38
C GLU A 5 -18.94 9.95 27.38
N ASN A 6 -19.12 11.23 27.75
CA ASN A 6 -20.43 11.88 27.72
C ASN A 6 -20.97 12.00 26.27
N PHE A 7 -20.13 12.42 25.34
CA PHE A 7 -20.50 12.47 23.91
C PHE A 7 -20.96 11.10 23.40
N LEU A 8 -20.22 10.03 23.71
CA LEU A 8 -20.60 8.68 23.31
C LEU A 8 -21.92 8.23 23.93
N LYS A 9 -22.17 8.55 25.22
CA LYS A 9 -23.45 8.25 25.88
C LYS A 9 -24.61 8.99 25.24
N GLU A 10 -24.44 10.25 24.87
CA GLU A 10 -25.45 11.05 24.17
C GLU A 10 -25.77 10.49 22.80
N GLU A 11 -24.74 10.12 22.02
CA GLU A 11 -24.91 9.50 20.70
C GLU A 11 -25.61 8.14 20.76
N VAL A 12 -25.28 7.30 21.76
CA VAL A 12 -25.99 6.04 22.01
C VAL A 12 -27.44 6.28 22.35
N ALA A 13 -27.73 7.25 23.21
CA ALA A 13 -29.09 7.57 23.63
C ALA A 13 -29.95 8.08 22.48
N GLN A 14 -29.41 8.96 21.61
CA GLN A 14 -30.13 9.53 20.48
C GLN A 14 -30.45 8.51 19.38
N LYS A 15 -29.55 7.54 19.14
CA LYS A 15 -29.69 6.56 18.05
C LYS A 15 -30.29 5.22 18.50
N SER A 16 -30.63 5.08 19.78
CA SER A 16 -31.12 3.81 20.34
C SER A 16 -32.63 3.65 20.15
N ASN A 17 -33.10 3.37 18.94
CA ASN A 17 -34.49 2.91 18.71
C ASN A 17 -34.82 1.60 19.45
N GLY A 18 -34.65 1.57 20.78
CA GLY A 18 -34.90 0.40 21.62
C GLY A 18 -33.80 -0.66 21.69
N VAL A 19 -32.66 -0.49 21.02
CA VAL A 19 -31.50 -1.40 21.08
C VAL A 19 -30.54 -0.93 22.16
N THR A 20 -30.48 -1.65 23.27
CA THR A 20 -29.70 -1.28 24.47
C THR A 20 -28.23 -1.66 24.41
N ASP A 21 -27.78 -2.42 23.42
CA ASP A 21 -26.41 -2.97 23.37
C ASP A 21 -25.65 -2.53 22.11
N ARG A 22 -25.32 -1.25 22.02
CA ARG A 22 -24.50 -0.68 20.95
C ARG A 22 -23.08 -0.44 21.43
N ALA A 23 -22.11 -0.78 20.57
CA ALA A 23 -20.71 -0.45 20.76
C ALA A 23 -20.22 0.49 19.64
N PHE A 24 -19.22 1.31 19.93
CA PHE A 24 -18.54 2.15 18.95
C PHE A 24 -17.33 1.41 18.42
N LEU A 25 -17.18 1.41 17.11
CA LEU A 25 -16.00 0.95 16.41
C LEU A 25 -15.27 2.18 15.85
N ILE A 26 -14.08 2.45 16.39
CA ILE A 26 -13.29 3.65 16.08
C ILE A 26 -12.07 3.22 15.29
N PHE A 27 -11.97 3.67 14.03
CA PHE A 27 -10.82 3.41 13.19
C PHE A 27 -9.84 4.58 13.27
N VAL A 28 -8.56 4.27 13.50
CA VAL A 28 -7.46 5.23 13.49
C VAL A 28 -6.47 4.76 12.44
N ASP A 29 -6.27 5.57 11.40
CA ASP A 29 -5.42 5.27 10.25
C ASP A 29 -4.43 6.41 10.00
N ASP A 30 -3.46 6.19 9.11
CA ASP A 30 -2.49 7.19 8.64
C ASP A 30 -1.55 7.75 9.74
N LEU A 31 -1.32 7.02 10.82
CA LEU A 31 -0.38 7.42 11.87
C LEU A 31 1.07 7.46 11.39
N ASP A 32 1.39 6.68 10.37
CA ASP A 32 2.68 6.62 9.68
C ASP A 32 3.01 7.89 8.87
N ARG A 33 2.00 8.74 8.60
CA ARG A 33 2.20 10.04 7.92
C ARG A 33 2.63 11.16 8.88
N LEU A 34 2.57 10.92 10.16
CA LEU A 34 3.02 11.87 11.16
C LEU A 34 4.53 11.76 11.38
N GLU A 35 5.12 12.82 11.92
CA GLU A 35 6.47 12.70 12.48
C GLU A 35 6.48 11.56 13.51
N PRO A 36 7.47 10.64 13.49
CA PRO A 36 7.45 9.43 14.32
C PRO A 36 7.25 9.68 15.81
N ARG A 37 7.87 10.73 16.38
CA ARG A 37 7.67 11.11 17.77
C ARG A 37 6.24 11.57 18.07
N LEU A 38 5.63 12.26 17.11
CA LEU A 38 4.26 12.74 17.24
C LEU A 38 3.26 11.59 17.18
N ALA A 39 3.49 10.61 16.29
CA ALA A 39 2.69 9.38 16.23
C ALA A 39 2.68 8.64 17.57
N VAL A 40 3.84 8.48 18.21
CA VAL A 40 3.96 7.87 19.55
C VAL A 40 3.19 8.68 20.60
N THR A 41 3.32 10.01 20.58
CA THR A 41 2.61 10.87 21.52
C THR A 41 1.09 10.78 21.38
N LEU A 42 0.61 10.67 20.12
CA LEU A 42 -0.81 10.48 19.84
C LEU A 42 -1.31 9.11 20.34
N LEU A 43 -0.54 8.05 20.10
CA LEU A 43 -0.85 6.70 20.59
C LEU A 43 -0.93 6.66 22.13
N GLU A 44 -0.04 7.34 22.83
CA GLU A 44 -0.10 7.46 24.29
C GLU A 44 -1.34 8.23 24.77
N ALA A 45 -1.72 9.28 24.04
CA ALA A 45 -2.95 10.01 24.34
C ALA A 45 -4.19 9.13 24.12
N LEU A 46 -4.23 8.37 23.03
CA LEU A 46 -5.30 7.42 22.70
C LEU A 46 -5.41 6.28 23.73
N LYS A 47 -4.28 5.82 24.30
CA LYS A 47 -4.27 4.80 25.34
C LYS A 47 -5.22 5.13 26.50
N ASN A 48 -5.32 6.41 26.89
CA ASN A 48 -6.23 6.83 27.96
C ASN A 48 -7.72 6.68 27.58
N LEU A 49 -8.01 6.45 26.30
CA LEU A 49 -9.38 6.26 25.78
C LEU A 49 -9.72 4.79 25.56
N PHE A 50 -8.73 3.88 25.51
CA PHE A 50 -8.95 2.47 25.18
C PHE A 50 -9.78 1.72 26.22
N ASP A 51 -9.78 2.19 27.47
CA ASP A 51 -10.56 1.60 28.56
C ASP A 51 -12.00 2.15 28.66
N ILE A 52 -12.50 2.82 27.63
CA ILE A 52 -13.88 3.30 27.60
C ILE A 52 -14.80 2.13 27.24
N GLU A 53 -15.77 1.87 28.08
CA GLU A 53 -16.77 0.83 27.88
C GLU A 53 -17.49 1.01 26.55
N LYS A 54 -17.76 -0.10 25.88
CA LYS A 54 -18.44 -0.16 24.58
C LYS A 54 -17.70 0.55 23.43
N CYS A 55 -16.38 0.76 23.57
CA CYS A 55 -15.53 1.29 22.52
C CYS A 55 -14.50 0.25 22.07
N ILE A 56 -14.43 0.02 20.78
CA ILE A 56 -13.41 -0.83 20.14
C ILE A 56 -12.59 0.07 19.23
N PHE A 57 -11.29 0.13 19.46
CA PHE A 57 -10.36 0.87 18.62
C PHE A 57 -9.64 -0.07 17.67
N VAL A 58 -9.69 0.23 16.38
CA VAL A 58 -8.94 -0.47 15.33
C VAL A 58 -7.88 0.48 14.81
N LEU A 59 -6.62 0.16 15.09
CA LEU A 59 -5.48 0.99 14.72
C LEU A 59 -4.78 0.36 13.53
N ALA A 60 -4.72 1.08 12.40
CA ALA A 60 -3.86 0.72 11.28
C ALA A 60 -2.49 1.40 11.47
N ILE A 61 -1.48 0.61 11.79
CA ILE A 61 -0.17 1.10 12.24
C ILE A 61 0.93 0.46 11.39
N ASP A 62 1.85 1.27 10.91
CA ASP A 62 3.16 0.79 10.45
C ASP A 62 4.06 0.59 11.69
N TYR A 63 4.38 -0.68 11.96
CA TYR A 63 5.15 -1.08 13.14
C TYR A 63 6.54 -0.44 13.15
N ASP A 64 7.21 -0.38 12.00
CA ASP A 64 8.59 0.11 11.92
C ASP A 64 8.65 1.62 12.17
N VAL A 65 7.69 2.38 11.63
CA VAL A 65 7.59 3.83 11.85
C VAL A 65 7.35 4.16 13.32
N VAL A 66 6.45 3.42 13.97
CA VAL A 66 6.17 3.66 15.40
C VAL A 66 7.35 3.23 16.26
N THR A 67 7.98 2.09 15.97
CA THR A 67 9.18 1.64 16.70
C THR A 67 10.29 2.68 16.61
N PHE A 68 10.55 3.21 15.43
CA PHE A 68 11.52 4.29 15.24
C PHE A 68 11.14 5.55 16.04
N GLY A 69 9.86 5.91 16.10
CA GLY A 69 9.38 7.01 16.91
C GLY A 69 9.57 6.79 18.42
N VAL A 70 9.38 5.56 18.89
CA VAL A 70 9.63 5.19 20.30
C VAL A 70 11.10 5.31 20.63
N GLU A 71 12.00 4.83 19.76
CA GLU A 71 13.43 4.95 19.92
C GLU A 71 13.90 6.41 19.92
N GLN A 72 13.34 7.24 19.04
CA GLN A 72 13.63 8.68 19.01
C GLN A 72 13.15 9.42 20.27
N LYS A 73 11.99 9.01 20.83
CA LYS A 73 11.39 9.68 21.99
C LYS A 73 12.04 9.29 23.29
N TYR A 74 12.37 8.00 23.45
CA TYR A 74 12.86 7.44 24.71
C TYR A 74 14.35 7.11 24.71
N GLY A 75 15.02 7.22 23.55
CA GLY A 75 16.42 6.96 23.36
C GLY A 75 16.75 5.47 23.28
N SER A 76 17.69 5.13 22.39
CA SER A 76 18.19 3.76 22.23
C SER A 76 19.16 3.33 23.35
N LYS A 77 19.54 4.21 24.25
CA LYS A 77 20.76 4.09 25.08
C LYS A 77 20.63 3.32 26.39
N ASN A 78 19.48 2.88 26.82
CA ASN A 78 19.37 2.39 28.19
C ASN A 78 18.99 0.93 28.41
N MET A 79 19.00 0.07 27.40
CA MET A 79 18.80 -1.36 27.74
C MET A 79 19.50 -2.28 26.75
N ALA A 80 20.66 -2.77 27.11
CA ALA A 80 21.19 -4.01 26.54
C ALA A 80 20.08 -5.07 26.53
N ASN A 81 19.61 -5.50 25.35
CA ASN A 81 18.66 -6.59 25.11
C ASN A 81 17.14 -6.33 25.28
N ARG A 82 16.62 -5.11 25.44
CA ARG A 82 15.16 -4.90 25.36
C ARG A 82 14.77 -4.19 24.07
N ASN A 83 13.84 -4.80 23.33
CA ASN A 83 13.19 -4.18 22.19
C ASN A 83 12.12 -3.19 22.70
N ILE A 84 12.52 -1.92 22.92
CA ILE A 84 11.65 -0.87 23.52
C ILE A 84 10.37 -0.69 22.70
N GLY A 85 10.47 -0.83 21.36
CA GLY A 85 9.32 -0.77 20.48
C GLY A 85 8.31 -1.88 20.78
N GLN A 86 8.77 -3.11 20.94
CA GLN A 86 7.91 -4.25 21.28
C GLN A 86 7.26 -4.07 22.64
N ASP A 87 8.03 -3.70 23.67
CA ASP A 87 7.50 -3.42 25.01
C ASP A 87 6.43 -2.30 25.00
N PHE A 88 6.56 -1.32 24.10
CA PHE A 88 5.56 -0.26 23.92
C PHE A 88 4.26 -0.82 23.33
N PHE A 89 4.37 -1.62 22.26
CA PHE A 89 3.20 -2.23 21.63
C PHE A 89 2.48 -3.21 22.55
N ASP A 90 3.21 -4.06 23.27
CA ASP A 90 2.63 -5.04 24.21
C ASP A 90 1.80 -4.37 25.32
N LYS A 91 2.14 -3.13 25.69
CA LYS A 91 1.38 -2.33 26.67
C LYS A 91 0.21 -1.57 26.07
N LEU A 92 0.18 -1.40 24.75
CA LEU A 92 -0.80 -0.57 24.06
C LEU A 92 -1.85 -1.41 23.35
N ILE A 93 -1.43 -2.46 22.67
CA ILE A 93 -2.24 -3.26 21.77
C ILE A 93 -2.67 -4.56 22.46
N GLN A 94 -3.97 -4.74 22.64
CA GLN A 94 -4.54 -5.93 23.24
C GLN A 94 -4.57 -7.11 22.29
N VAL A 95 -4.86 -6.86 20.99
CA VAL A 95 -4.95 -7.88 19.95
C VAL A 95 -4.14 -7.44 18.73
N PRO A 96 -2.86 -7.87 18.65
CA PRO A 96 -2.05 -7.60 17.45
C PRO A 96 -2.49 -8.51 16.31
N TYR A 97 -2.76 -7.92 15.14
CA TYR A 97 -3.08 -8.65 13.92
C TYR A 97 -2.23 -8.15 12.76
N ARG A 98 -1.54 -9.06 12.07
CA ARG A 98 -0.80 -8.76 10.86
C ARG A 98 -1.59 -9.26 9.65
N ILE A 99 -1.87 -8.37 8.71
CA ILE A 99 -2.54 -8.75 7.47
C ILE A 99 -1.56 -9.56 6.63
N PRO A 100 -1.87 -10.85 6.32
CA PRO A 100 -0.97 -11.68 5.53
C PRO A 100 -0.97 -11.21 4.07
N MET A 101 0.20 -10.83 3.57
CA MET A 101 0.37 -10.40 2.17
C MET A 101 0.24 -11.56 1.16
N SER A 102 0.40 -12.81 1.63
CA SER A 102 0.35 -14.01 0.79
C SER A 102 -1.06 -14.41 0.34
N GLU A 103 -2.11 -13.91 0.99
CA GLU A 103 -3.50 -14.27 0.70
C GLU A 103 -4.16 -13.39 -0.36
N TYR A 104 -3.45 -12.38 -0.88
CA TYR A 104 -3.99 -11.59 -1.97
C TYR A 104 -4.04 -12.40 -3.26
N ASP A 105 -5.23 -12.62 -3.78
CA ASP A 105 -5.43 -13.14 -5.14
C ASP A 105 -5.06 -12.05 -6.16
N ILE A 106 -3.76 -11.92 -6.38
CA ILE A 106 -3.20 -10.96 -7.34
C ILE A 106 -3.66 -11.31 -8.75
N GLN A 107 -3.69 -12.60 -9.08
CA GLN A 107 -4.07 -13.09 -10.40
C GLN A 107 -5.51 -12.70 -10.73
N GLY A 108 -6.47 -13.06 -9.88
CA GLY A 108 -7.87 -12.69 -10.06
C GLY A 108 -8.05 -11.18 -10.14
N MET A 109 -7.46 -10.43 -9.20
CA MET A 109 -7.57 -8.97 -9.17
C MET A 109 -7.02 -8.30 -10.45
N VAL A 110 -5.87 -8.74 -10.95
CA VAL A 110 -5.24 -8.18 -12.15
C VAL A 110 -6.04 -8.55 -13.40
N MET A 111 -6.37 -9.82 -13.56
CA MET A 111 -7.08 -10.31 -14.76
C MET A 111 -8.48 -9.73 -14.86
N ASP A 112 -9.25 -9.69 -13.77
CA ASP A 112 -10.59 -9.09 -13.73
C ASP A 112 -10.55 -7.60 -14.10
N ARG A 113 -9.54 -6.89 -13.59
CA ARG A 113 -9.40 -5.46 -13.89
C ARG A 113 -9.00 -5.20 -15.33
N LEU A 114 -8.07 -5.98 -15.89
CA LEU A 114 -7.66 -5.86 -17.30
C LEU A 114 -8.82 -6.20 -18.24
N LYS A 115 -9.62 -7.23 -17.95
CA LYS A 115 -10.83 -7.56 -18.69
C LYS A 115 -11.86 -6.42 -18.61
N LYS A 116 -12.07 -5.85 -17.43
CA LYS A 116 -13.03 -4.75 -17.23
C LYS A 116 -12.69 -3.47 -17.99
N ILE A 117 -11.41 -3.20 -18.23
CA ILE A 117 -10.95 -2.05 -19.03
C ILE A 117 -10.75 -2.42 -20.50
N GLU A 118 -11.10 -3.63 -20.90
CA GLU A 118 -10.93 -4.14 -22.27
C GLU A 118 -9.49 -3.95 -22.80
N TYR A 119 -8.50 -4.26 -21.94
CA TYR A 119 -7.09 -4.01 -22.25
C TYR A 119 -6.63 -4.76 -23.50
N PHE A 120 -7.05 -6.01 -23.69
CA PHE A 120 -6.90 -6.77 -24.93
C PHE A 120 -8.22 -6.87 -25.64
N GLU A 121 -8.18 -6.89 -26.96
CA GLU A 121 -9.37 -6.96 -27.81
C GLU A 121 -10.03 -8.34 -27.74
N ARG A 122 -9.22 -9.40 -27.72
CA ARG A 122 -9.70 -10.79 -27.81
C ARG A 122 -9.58 -11.51 -26.48
N THR A 123 -10.60 -12.26 -26.12
CA THR A 123 -10.56 -13.10 -24.92
C THR A 123 -9.38 -14.07 -24.92
N TYR A 124 -9.06 -14.64 -26.08
CA TYR A 124 -7.91 -15.53 -26.26
C TYR A 124 -6.56 -14.89 -25.88
N ASP A 125 -6.38 -13.58 -26.09
CA ASP A 125 -5.14 -12.90 -25.75
C ASP A 125 -4.91 -12.84 -24.24
N TYR A 126 -5.98 -12.74 -23.45
CA TYR A 126 -5.89 -12.83 -21.97
C TYR A 126 -5.36 -14.20 -21.55
N GLU A 127 -5.87 -15.27 -22.11
CA GLU A 127 -5.45 -16.65 -21.80
C GLU A 127 -4.01 -16.91 -22.25
N LYS A 128 -3.65 -16.47 -23.46
CA LYS A 128 -2.32 -16.63 -24.03
C LYS A 128 -1.23 -15.94 -23.21
N TYR A 129 -1.51 -14.75 -22.69
CA TYR A 129 -0.52 -13.91 -22.02
C TYR A 129 -0.65 -13.89 -20.50
N GLU A 130 -1.64 -14.57 -19.91
CA GLU A 130 -1.93 -14.54 -18.47
C GLU A 130 -0.68 -14.74 -17.59
N GLY A 131 0.07 -15.81 -17.82
CA GLY A 131 1.27 -16.11 -17.03
C GLY A 131 2.30 -14.99 -17.07
N ARG A 132 2.55 -14.41 -18.27
CA ARG A 132 3.49 -13.29 -18.44
C ARG A 132 2.99 -12.00 -17.82
N ILE A 133 1.69 -11.73 -17.91
CA ILE A 133 1.06 -10.57 -17.27
C ILE A 133 1.28 -10.63 -15.77
N ILE A 134 0.94 -11.77 -15.16
CA ILE A 134 1.07 -11.93 -13.71
C ILE A 134 2.53 -11.84 -13.25
N GLU A 135 3.46 -12.44 -13.99
CA GLU A 135 4.90 -12.33 -13.72
C GLU A 135 5.37 -10.87 -13.74
N ILE A 136 5.00 -10.10 -14.78
CA ILE A 136 5.35 -8.67 -14.91
C ILE A 136 4.78 -7.88 -13.72
N PHE A 137 3.52 -8.11 -13.34
CA PHE A 137 2.92 -7.44 -12.20
C PHE A 137 3.64 -7.78 -10.88
N GLN A 138 3.97 -9.05 -10.66
CA GLN A 138 4.68 -9.48 -9.45
C GLN A 138 6.07 -8.85 -9.35
N LEU A 139 6.83 -8.85 -10.44
CA LEU A 139 8.17 -8.26 -10.49
C LEU A 139 8.13 -6.73 -10.32
N ALA A 140 7.23 -6.06 -11.05
CA ALA A 140 7.16 -4.59 -11.02
C ALA A 140 6.63 -4.02 -9.71
N THR A 141 5.81 -4.76 -8.98
CA THR A 141 5.09 -4.23 -7.82
C THR A 141 5.52 -4.87 -6.50
N ASN A 142 6.39 -5.87 -6.55
CA ASN A 142 6.78 -6.70 -5.39
C ASN A 142 5.55 -7.17 -4.59
N LYS A 143 4.49 -7.55 -5.31
CA LYS A 143 3.19 -7.97 -4.76
C LYS A 143 2.47 -6.93 -3.87
N ASN A 144 2.89 -5.67 -3.90
CA ASN A 144 2.27 -4.61 -3.13
C ASN A 144 0.94 -4.19 -3.76
N PRO A 145 -0.21 -4.31 -3.07
CA PRO A 145 -1.53 -4.00 -3.63
C PRO A 145 -1.69 -2.55 -4.11
N ARG A 146 -1.04 -1.61 -3.43
CA ARG A 146 -1.06 -0.18 -3.83
C ARG A 146 -0.31 0.02 -5.15
N ALA A 147 0.85 -0.64 -5.32
CA ALA A 147 1.62 -0.60 -6.56
C ALA A 147 0.88 -1.29 -7.71
N ILE A 148 0.23 -2.43 -7.45
CA ILE A 148 -0.62 -3.13 -8.41
C ILE A 148 -1.75 -2.22 -8.90
N LYS A 149 -2.49 -1.58 -7.98
CA LYS A 149 -3.56 -0.62 -8.33
C LYS A 149 -3.02 0.56 -9.15
N ARG A 150 -1.83 1.07 -8.80
CA ARG A 150 -1.19 2.15 -9.56
C ARG A 150 -0.90 1.73 -10.99
N LEU A 151 -0.28 0.57 -11.19
CA LEU A 151 0.01 0.05 -12.54
C LEU A 151 -1.28 -0.17 -13.34
N LEU A 152 -2.31 -0.78 -12.75
CA LEU A 152 -3.62 -0.95 -13.38
C LEU A 152 -4.26 0.37 -13.78
N ASN A 153 -4.17 1.39 -12.94
CA ASN A 153 -4.69 2.73 -13.26
C ASN A 153 -3.91 3.41 -14.40
N MET A 154 -2.58 3.20 -14.47
CA MET A 154 -1.77 3.69 -15.58
C MET A 154 -2.19 3.02 -16.90
N LEU A 155 -2.38 1.71 -16.91
CA LEU A 155 -2.87 0.97 -18.08
C LEU A 155 -4.28 1.41 -18.50
N HIS A 156 -5.18 1.61 -17.52
CA HIS A 156 -6.51 2.14 -17.78
C HIS A 156 -6.48 3.52 -18.44
N LEU A 157 -5.66 4.42 -17.91
CA LEU A 157 -5.47 5.75 -18.50
C LEU A 157 -4.97 5.66 -19.94
N MET A 158 -3.93 4.84 -20.20
CA MET A 158 -3.39 4.62 -21.53
C MET A 158 -4.45 4.07 -22.50
N THR A 159 -5.25 3.11 -22.05
CA THR A 159 -6.36 2.56 -22.84
C THR A 159 -7.39 3.64 -23.16
N ALA A 160 -7.75 4.47 -22.18
CA ALA A 160 -8.72 5.55 -22.37
C ALA A 160 -8.20 6.66 -23.29
N MET A 161 -6.91 6.98 -23.25
CA MET A 161 -6.31 7.99 -24.14
C MET A 161 -6.21 7.50 -25.61
N ASN A 162 -6.15 6.20 -25.81
CA ASN A 162 -6.06 5.57 -27.14
C ASN A 162 -7.43 5.25 -27.77
N LEU A 163 -8.54 5.71 -27.17
CA LEU A 163 -9.88 5.58 -27.70
C LEU A 163 -9.98 6.38 -29.03
N GLY A 164 -10.03 5.68 -30.14
CA GLY A 164 -10.10 6.27 -31.48
C GLY A 164 -8.93 5.93 -32.42
N GLU A 165 -7.85 5.36 -31.90
CA GLU A 165 -6.81 4.75 -32.73
C GLU A 165 -7.19 3.32 -33.14
N GLU A 166 -6.64 2.83 -34.28
CA GLU A 166 -6.81 1.44 -34.67
C GLU A 166 -6.45 0.49 -33.51
N LYS A 167 -7.28 -0.55 -33.36
CA LYS A 167 -7.13 -1.55 -32.30
C LYS A 167 -5.74 -2.14 -32.32
N ARG A 168 -4.99 -1.94 -31.24
CA ARG A 168 -3.60 -2.36 -31.15
C ARG A 168 -3.48 -3.88 -30.98
N HIS A 169 -2.56 -4.49 -31.71
CA HIS A 169 -2.25 -5.91 -31.56
C HIS A 169 -1.81 -6.24 -30.11
N ALA A 170 -2.08 -7.47 -29.68
CA ALA A 170 -1.78 -7.92 -28.32
C ALA A 170 -0.30 -7.78 -27.93
N GLU A 171 0.61 -7.95 -28.89
CA GLU A 171 2.05 -7.76 -28.69
C GLU A 171 2.40 -6.30 -28.31
N LEU A 172 1.77 -5.32 -28.94
CA LEU A 172 1.95 -3.91 -28.61
C LEU A 172 1.40 -3.60 -27.21
N ARG A 173 0.26 -4.19 -26.84
CA ARG A 173 -0.28 -4.08 -25.48
C ARG A 173 0.65 -4.69 -24.43
N MET A 174 1.30 -5.82 -24.76
CA MET A 174 2.31 -6.40 -23.85
C MET A 174 3.55 -5.51 -23.73
N MET A 175 3.98 -4.84 -24.79
CA MET A 175 5.07 -3.85 -24.72
C MET A 175 4.67 -2.63 -23.88
N GLU A 176 3.45 -2.11 -24.04
CA GLU A 176 2.92 -1.02 -23.17
C GLU A 176 2.93 -1.41 -21.71
N LEU A 177 2.46 -2.62 -21.37
CA LEU A 177 2.51 -3.16 -20.01
C LEU A 177 3.94 -3.20 -19.47
N LEU A 178 4.89 -3.72 -20.25
CA LEU A 178 6.30 -3.79 -19.87
C LEU A 178 6.89 -2.39 -19.62
N LEU A 179 6.62 -1.43 -20.50
CA LEU A 179 7.10 -0.05 -20.33
C LEU A 179 6.53 0.63 -19.09
N MET A 180 5.22 0.45 -18.82
CA MET A 180 4.60 1.00 -17.63
C MET A 180 5.11 0.33 -16.35
N ALA A 181 5.32 -0.99 -16.39
CA ALA A 181 5.92 -1.75 -15.31
C ALA A 181 7.37 -1.28 -15.03
N LEU A 182 8.16 -1.07 -16.09
CA LEU A 182 9.52 -0.55 -15.97
C LEU A 182 9.55 0.88 -15.42
N GLN A 183 8.64 1.73 -15.87
CA GLN A 183 8.50 3.10 -15.34
C GLN A 183 8.21 3.10 -13.84
N LEU A 184 7.42 2.14 -13.37
CA LEU A 184 7.05 2.03 -11.95
C LEU A 184 8.19 1.45 -11.10
N SER A 185 8.85 0.38 -11.59
CA SER A 185 9.85 -0.39 -10.82
C SER A 185 11.27 0.15 -10.95
N CYS A 186 11.64 0.65 -12.13
CA CYS A 186 12.98 1.11 -12.46
C CYS A 186 12.94 2.44 -13.24
N PRO A 187 12.54 3.57 -12.59
CA PRO A 187 12.37 4.87 -13.28
C PRO A 187 13.63 5.36 -13.99
N SER A 188 14.82 5.07 -13.44
CA SER A 188 16.11 5.44 -14.05
C SER A 188 16.33 4.75 -15.40
N VAL A 189 16.03 3.44 -15.48
CA VAL A 189 16.14 2.66 -16.71
C VAL A 189 15.11 3.15 -17.74
N TYR A 190 13.87 3.39 -17.30
CA TYR A 190 12.83 3.96 -18.15
C TYR A 190 13.25 5.32 -18.73
N SER A 191 13.83 6.20 -17.91
CA SER A 191 14.33 7.51 -18.35
C SER A 191 15.46 7.40 -19.37
N LEU A 192 16.34 6.40 -19.24
CA LEU A 192 17.38 6.13 -20.24
C LEU A 192 16.78 5.65 -21.56
N LEU A 193 15.81 4.72 -21.51
CA LEU A 193 15.09 4.24 -22.69
C LEU A 193 14.37 5.36 -23.43
N SER A 194 13.71 6.25 -22.70
CA SER A 194 12.96 7.36 -23.30
C SER A 194 13.85 8.43 -23.95
N LYS A 195 15.09 8.57 -23.49
CA LYS A 195 16.06 9.52 -24.05
C LYS A 195 16.85 8.96 -25.24
N ASN A 196 17.11 7.67 -25.24
CA ASN A 196 17.92 6.97 -26.24
C ASN A 196 17.07 5.97 -27.03
N ASN A 197 16.51 6.41 -28.16
CA ASN A 197 15.67 5.57 -29.01
C ASN A 197 16.45 4.47 -29.74
N ASN A 198 17.78 4.49 -29.70
CA ASN A 198 18.63 3.51 -30.37
C ASN A 198 19.23 2.54 -29.35
N LEU A 199 18.66 1.34 -29.26
CA LEU A 199 19.09 0.28 -28.33
C LEU A 199 20.47 -0.30 -28.71
N ASP A 200 20.90 -0.18 -29.94
CA ASP A 200 22.19 -0.70 -30.45
C ASP A 200 23.40 0.01 -29.82
N THR A 201 23.18 1.21 -29.28
CA THR A 201 24.23 1.99 -28.59
C THR A 201 24.33 1.71 -27.09
N TRP A 202 23.48 0.84 -26.57
CA TRP A 202 23.43 0.52 -25.14
C TRP A 202 24.58 -0.40 -24.75
N LYS A 203 25.56 0.17 -24.08
CA LYS A 203 26.58 -0.62 -23.37
C LYS A 203 26.04 -0.99 -22.01
N ILE A 204 26.10 -2.28 -21.66
CA ILE A 204 25.68 -2.83 -20.37
C ILE A 204 26.29 -2.03 -19.18
N ASN A 205 27.49 -1.50 -19.35
CA ASN A 205 28.18 -0.66 -18.37
C ASN A 205 27.43 0.64 -18.02
N LEU A 206 26.73 1.27 -18.96
CA LEU A 206 25.91 2.47 -18.68
C LEU A 206 24.73 2.20 -17.74
N VAL A 207 24.21 0.98 -17.74
CA VAL A 207 23.12 0.57 -16.85
C VAL A 207 23.64 0.30 -15.44
N LEU A 208 24.89 -0.16 -15.31
CA LEU A 208 25.51 -0.47 -14.02
C LEU A 208 26.05 0.80 -13.32
N GLU A 209 26.65 1.74 -14.07
CA GLU A 209 27.15 3.00 -13.50
C GLU A 209 26.05 3.90 -12.91
N ASN A 210 24.80 3.81 -13.41
CA ASN A 210 23.70 4.57 -12.86
C ASN A 210 23.03 3.90 -11.62
N ARG A 211 23.43 2.69 -11.22
CA ARG A 211 22.99 2.06 -9.97
C ARG A 211 23.61 2.70 -8.74
N ASP A 212 24.84 3.17 -8.86
CA ASP A 212 25.62 3.72 -7.73
C ASP A 212 25.29 5.19 -7.42
N THR A 213 24.54 5.87 -8.33
CA THR A 213 24.12 7.27 -8.14
C THR A 213 22.67 7.42 -7.63
N ALA A 214 21.97 6.32 -7.34
CA ALA A 214 20.56 6.31 -6.90
C ALA A 214 20.38 5.80 -5.46
N ILE A 215 21.44 5.95 -4.60
CA ILE A 215 21.36 5.70 -3.15
C ILE A 215 21.39 7.04 -2.41
#